data_b790648fa44354d71eb9a3e879057dd3
#
_entry.id   b790648fa44354d71eb9a3e879057dd3
#
_cell.length_a   1.000
_cell.length_b   1.000
_cell.length_c   1.000
_cell.angle_alpha   90.00
_cell.angle_beta   90.00
_cell.angle_gamma   90.00
#
_symmetry.space_group_name_H-M   'P 1'
#
loop_
_entity.id
_entity.type
_entity.pdbx_description
1 polymer ?
#
loop_
_entity_poly.entity_id
_entity_poly.type
_entity_poly.pdbx_seq_one_letter_code
_entity_poly.pdbx_strand_id
1 'polypeptide(L)'
;MNKRINKAISEYIILLKKYYGSKILKAVLFGSVARGESKRESDADILIITSESNALIRDEISMSAYEIMLRNNVVLSPIVMDKNTFNWYKKNRDPFYKNIRKDGVEIWTKIRESLLKSV
;
A
#
# COMPACT_ATOMS: atom_id res chain seq x y z
N MET A 1 -12.12 -10.89 -4.46
CA MET A 1 -11.94 -9.47 -4.12
C MET A 1 -12.69 -8.62 -5.13
N ASN A 2 -13.24 -7.50 -4.70
CA ASN A 2 -14.03 -6.59 -5.52
C ASN A 2 -13.18 -6.00 -6.67
N LYS A 3 -13.69 -6.03 -7.91
CA LYS A 3 -12.99 -5.50 -9.08
C LYS A 3 -12.67 -4.01 -8.97
N ARG A 4 -13.58 -3.23 -8.34
CA ARG A 4 -13.40 -1.80 -8.13
C ARG A 4 -12.23 -1.52 -7.19
N ILE A 5 -12.11 -2.27 -6.11
CA ILE A 5 -11.01 -2.16 -5.15
C ILE A 5 -9.70 -2.55 -5.81
N ASN A 6 -9.67 -3.65 -6.57
CA ASN A 6 -8.49 -4.09 -7.30
C ASN A 6 -7.99 -3.04 -8.29
N LYS A 7 -8.91 -2.45 -9.02
CA LYS A 7 -8.57 -1.39 -9.97
C LYS A 7 -7.96 -0.19 -9.27
N ALA A 8 -8.55 0.25 -8.15
CA ALA A 8 -8.05 1.37 -7.38
C ALA A 8 -6.65 1.10 -6.82
N ILE A 9 -6.43 -0.08 -6.25
CA ILE A 9 -5.12 -0.48 -5.73
C ILE A 9 -4.08 -0.46 -6.86
N SER A 10 -4.40 -1.03 -8.01
CA SER A 10 -3.49 -1.05 -9.16
C SER A 10 -3.16 0.35 -9.64
N GLU A 11 -4.15 1.22 -9.77
CA GLU A 11 -3.92 2.60 -10.18
C GLU A 11 -3.03 3.35 -9.20
N TYR A 12 -3.27 3.16 -7.90
CA TYR A 12 -2.46 3.80 -6.86
C TYR A 12 -1.00 3.35 -6.92
N ILE A 13 -0.78 2.03 -7.04
CA ILE A 13 0.58 1.48 -7.12
C ILE A 13 1.29 1.96 -8.39
N ILE A 14 0.61 2.01 -9.51
CA ILE A 14 1.18 2.53 -10.76
C ILE A 14 1.58 4.01 -10.61
N LEU A 15 0.71 4.81 -10.00
CA LEU A 15 0.98 6.23 -9.73
C LEU A 15 2.21 6.37 -8.83
N LEU A 16 2.28 5.59 -7.75
CA LEU A 16 3.42 5.63 -6.82
C LEU A 16 4.72 5.23 -7.50
N LYS A 17 4.70 4.23 -8.37
CA LYS A 17 5.89 3.82 -9.12
C LYS A 17 6.38 4.92 -10.04
N LYS A 18 5.46 5.62 -10.68
CA LYS A 18 5.79 6.71 -11.59
C LYS A 18 6.47 7.87 -10.89
N TYR A 19 5.96 8.29 -9.73
CA TYR A 19 6.43 9.51 -9.05
C TYR A 19 7.40 9.26 -7.89
N TYR A 20 7.34 8.09 -7.26
CA TYR A 20 8.11 7.80 -6.04
C TYR A 20 8.82 6.45 -6.08
N GLY A 21 8.94 5.83 -7.26
CA GLY A 21 9.43 4.45 -7.38
C GLY A 21 10.75 4.18 -6.70
N SER A 22 11.71 5.10 -6.82
CA SER A 22 13.04 4.94 -6.21
C SER A 22 13.04 5.12 -4.68
N LYS A 23 11.97 5.68 -4.12
CA LYS A 23 11.85 6.00 -2.69
C LYS A 23 11.01 5.00 -1.93
N ILE A 24 10.29 4.13 -2.63
CA ILE A 24 9.43 3.13 -2.01
C ILE A 24 10.08 1.76 -2.12
N LEU A 25 10.25 1.10 -0.98
CA LEU A 25 10.84 -0.24 -0.92
C LEU A 25 9.79 -1.33 -1.04
N LYS A 26 8.61 -1.10 -0.47
CA LYS A 26 7.60 -2.15 -0.37
C LYS A 26 6.22 -1.56 -0.18
N ALA A 27 5.21 -2.25 -0.70
CA ALA A 27 3.81 -1.94 -0.43
C ALA A 27 3.07 -3.25 -0.14
N VAL A 28 2.29 -3.26 0.92
CA VAL A 28 1.60 -4.45 1.42
C VAL A 28 0.14 -4.15 1.67
N LEU A 29 -0.74 -4.91 1.03
CA LEU A 29 -2.17 -4.86 1.32
C LEU A 29 -2.43 -5.71 2.56
N PHE A 30 -3.18 -5.18 3.52
CA PHE A 30 -3.51 -5.92 4.74
C PHE A 30 -4.94 -5.62 5.18
N GLY A 31 -5.36 -6.12 6.34
CA GLY A 31 -6.69 -5.90 6.85
C GLY A 31 -7.76 -6.76 6.15
N SER A 32 -9.01 -6.34 6.24
CA SER A 32 -10.16 -7.15 5.78
C SER A 32 -10.13 -7.44 4.28
N VAL A 33 -9.69 -6.48 3.46
CA VAL A 33 -9.60 -6.69 2.01
C VAL A 33 -8.58 -7.79 1.69
N ALA A 34 -7.42 -7.78 2.34
CA ALA A 34 -6.40 -8.81 2.14
C ALA A 34 -6.88 -10.19 2.56
N ARG A 35 -7.70 -10.27 3.61
CA ARG A 35 -8.27 -11.54 4.08
C ARG A 35 -9.44 -12.05 3.24
N GLY A 36 -9.88 -11.29 2.25
CA GLY A 36 -11.05 -11.65 1.44
C GLY A 36 -12.38 -11.46 2.17
N GLU A 37 -12.39 -10.72 3.27
CA GLU A 37 -13.57 -10.44 4.10
C GLU A 37 -14.17 -9.08 3.79
N SER A 38 -13.77 -8.47 2.68
CA SER A 38 -14.20 -7.12 2.34
C SER A 38 -15.70 -7.05 2.11
N LYS A 39 -16.31 -6.07 2.75
CA LYS A 39 -17.68 -5.65 2.49
C LYS A 39 -17.64 -4.49 1.49
N ARG A 40 -18.80 -4.12 0.95
CA ARG A 40 -18.92 -3.05 -0.03
C ARG A 40 -18.24 -1.76 0.40
N GLU A 41 -18.21 -1.46 1.69
CA GLU A 41 -17.69 -0.23 2.27
C GLU A 41 -16.33 -0.41 2.96
N SER A 42 -15.68 -1.56 2.77
CA SER A 42 -14.38 -1.81 3.41
C SER A 42 -13.29 -0.96 2.80
N ASP A 43 -12.45 -0.38 3.67
CA ASP A 43 -11.25 0.34 3.26
C ASP A 43 -10.17 -0.65 2.86
N ALA A 44 -9.42 -0.31 1.83
CA ALA A 44 -8.23 -1.09 1.47
C ALA A 44 -7.03 -0.52 2.24
N ASP A 45 -6.55 -1.26 3.23
CA ASP A 45 -5.41 -0.86 4.05
C ASP A 45 -4.10 -1.20 3.34
N ILE A 46 -3.29 -0.19 3.08
CA ILE A 46 -2.03 -0.36 2.34
C ILE A 46 -0.88 0.21 3.16
N LEU A 47 0.06 -0.65 3.55
CA LEU A 47 1.31 -0.23 4.18
C LEU A 47 2.32 0.09 3.09
N ILE A 48 2.92 1.27 3.15
CA ILE A 48 3.95 1.70 2.21
C ILE A 48 5.22 2.00 3.01
N ILE A 49 6.30 1.29 2.68
CA ILE A 49 7.58 1.43 3.36
C ILE A 49 8.54 2.20 2.46
N THR A 50 9.03 3.33 2.96
CA THR A 50 9.97 4.17 2.22
C THR A 50 11.42 3.89 2.64
N SER A 51 12.37 4.19 1.76
CA SER A 51 13.79 4.02 2.03
C SER A 51 14.32 5.05 3.03
N GLU A 52 13.73 6.24 3.05
CA GLU A 52 14.19 7.36 3.87
C GLU A 52 13.04 7.93 4.70
N SER A 53 13.41 8.50 5.86
CA SER A 53 12.47 9.25 6.67
C SER A 53 12.40 10.69 6.12
N ASN A 54 11.32 10.99 5.41
CA ASN A 54 11.06 12.31 4.85
C ASN A 54 9.56 12.60 4.98
N ALA A 55 9.21 13.49 5.91
CA ALA A 55 7.82 13.79 6.22
C ALA A 55 7.06 14.34 5.02
N LEU A 56 7.70 15.17 4.18
CA LEU A 56 7.06 15.74 3.00
C LEU A 56 6.71 14.66 1.99
N ILE A 57 7.64 13.78 1.69
CA ILE A 57 7.42 12.66 0.77
C ILE A 57 6.35 11.71 1.30
N ARG A 58 6.39 11.41 2.60
CA ARG A 58 5.38 10.56 3.25
C ARG A 58 3.98 11.14 3.08
N ASP A 59 3.83 12.45 3.30
CA ASP A 59 2.54 13.13 3.19
C ASP A 59 2.08 13.16 1.73
N GLU A 60 2.97 13.43 0.79
CA GLU A 60 2.64 13.41 -0.65
C GLU A 60 2.16 12.03 -1.10
N ILE A 61 2.84 10.96 -0.68
CA ILE A 61 2.44 9.59 -0.99
C ILE A 61 1.04 9.33 -0.45
N SER A 62 0.81 9.66 0.81
CA SER A 62 -0.49 9.46 1.46
C SER A 62 -1.61 10.25 0.75
N MET A 63 -1.36 11.51 0.44
CA MET A 63 -2.36 12.39 -0.19
C MET A 63 -2.67 12.00 -1.63
N SER A 64 -1.72 11.39 -2.34
CA SER A 64 -1.96 10.96 -3.73
C SER A 64 -3.05 9.90 -3.85
N ALA A 65 -3.41 9.24 -2.76
CA ALA A 65 -4.51 8.27 -2.74
C ALA A 65 -5.87 8.93 -2.97
N TYR A 66 -6.03 10.21 -2.64
CA TYR A 66 -7.32 10.90 -2.77
C TYR A 66 -7.82 10.96 -4.21
N GLU A 67 -6.93 11.24 -5.15
CA GLU A 67 -7.29 11.25 -6.57
C GLU A 67 -7.84 9.89 -7.02
N ILE A 68 -7.18 8.83 -6.59
CA ILE A 68 -7.58 7.46 -6.90
C ILE A 68 -8.93 7.12 -6.27
N MET A 69 -9.14 7.53 -5.03
CA MET A 69 -10.40 7.31 -4.31
C MET A 69 -11.58 8.00 -5.02
N LEU A 70 -11.39 9.24 -5.43
CA LEU A 70 -12.42 9.98 -6.12
C LEU A 70 -12.79 9.35 -7.46
N ARG A 71 -11.78 8.90 -8.21
CA ARG A 71 -11.98 8.30 -9.52
C ARG A 71 -12.71 6.97 -9.46
N ASN A 72 -12.46 6.19 -8.41
CA ASN A 72 -12.96 4.82 -8.31
C ASN A 72 -14.09 4.63 -7.31
N ASN A 73 -14.44 5.67 -6.57
CA ASN A 73 -15.45 5.60 -5.51
C ASN A 73 -15.17 4.44 -4.52
N VAL A 74 -13.91 4.35 -4.08
CA VAL A 74 -13.46 3.41 -3.05
C VAL A 74 -12.61 4.15 -2.04
N VAL A 75 -12.47 3.62 -0.84
CA VAL A 75 -11.61 4.20 0.18
C VAL A 75 -10.31 3.40 0.25
N LEU A 76 -9.19 4.12 0.11
CA LEU A 76 -7.85 3.59 0.35
C LEU A 76 -7.32 4.20 1.63
N SER A 77 -6.74 3.37 2.50
CA SER A 77 -6.15 3.81 3.77
C SER A 77 -4.64 3.55 3.74
N PRO A 78 -3.85 4.46 3.17
CA PRO A 78 -2.41 4.28 3.16
C PRO A 78 -1.82 4.61 4.53
N ILE A 79 -0.90 3.74 4.98
CA ILE A 79 -0.06 3.98 6.15
C ILE A 79 1.37 4.00 5.63
N VAL A 80 2.02 5.16 5.70
CA VAL A 80 3.35 5.35 5.13
C VAL A 80 4.37 5.50 6.24
N MET A 81 5.41 4.69 6.22
CA MET A 81 6.51 4.78 7.18
C MET A 81 7.82 4.40 6.54
N ASP A 82 8.93 4.89 7.09
CA ASP A 82 10.25 4.50 6.62
C ASP A 82 10.64 3.10 7.13
N LYS A 83 11.71 2.54 6.55
CA LYS A 83 12.19 1.21 6.91
C LYS A 83 12.61 1.09 8.37
N ASN A 84 13.16 2.14 8.95
CA ASN A 84 13.61 2.12 10.35
C ASN A 84 12.42 2.06 11.30
N THR A 85 11.36 2.81 11.01
CA THR A 85 10.12 2.76 11.77
C THR A 85 9.47 1.38 11.67
N PHE A 86 9.41 0.82 10.47
CA PHE A 86 8.87 -0.52 10.29
C PHE A 86 9.69 -1.56 11.05
N ASN A 87 11.01 -1.47 11.02
CA ASN A 87 11.90 -2.37 11.75
C ASN A 87 11.69 -2.28 13.26
N TRP A 88 11.35 -1.12 13.76
CA TRP A 88 10.99 -0.96 15.18
C TRP A 88 9.76 -1.83 15.53
N TYR A 89 8.69 -1.75 14.73
CA TYR A 89 7.49 -2.57 14.94
C TYR A 89 7.81 -4.06 14.88
N LYS A 90 8.66 -4.45 13.93
CA LYS A 90 9.11 -5.83 13.78
C LYS A 90 9.89 -6.31 15.00
N LYS A 91 10.87 -5.53 15.45
CA LYS A 91 11.75 -5.87 16.57
C LYS A 91 10.95 -6.00 17.87
N ASN A 92 9.98 -5.14 18.07
CA ASN A 92 9.17 -5.10 19.28
C ASN A 92 7.94 -6.02 19.21
N ARG A 93 7.79 -6.75 18.12
CA ARG A 93 6.66 -7.66 17.88
C ARG A 93 5.32 -7.00 18.16
N ASP A 94 5.18 -5.77 17.70
CA ASP A 94 3.96 -5.00 17.86
C ASP A 94 2.79 -5.71 17.16
N PRO A 95 1.55 -5.64 17.70
CA PRO A 95 0.38 -6.23 17.05
C PRO A 95 0.20 -5.81 15.60
N PHE A 96 0.53 -4.57 15.25
CA PHE A 96 0.50 -4.08 13.88
C PHE A 96 1.39 -4.94 12.96
N TYR A 97 2.64 -5.17 13.38
CA TYR A 97 3.57 -6.01 12.62
C TYR A 97 3.05 -7.44 12.48
N LYS A 98 2.49 -8.00 13.56
CA LYS A 98 1.95 -9.35 13.55
C LYS A 98 0.81 -9.48 12.55
N ASN A 99 -0.06 -8.47 12.46
CA ASN A 99 -1.16 -8.46 11.51
C ASN A 99 -0.66 -8.37 10.06
N ILE A 100 0.34 -7.53 9.81
CA ILE A 100 0.98 -7.41 8.50
C ILE A 100 1.57 -8.76 8.08
N ARG A 101 2.28 -9.43 8.98
CA ARG A 101 2.90 -10.72 8.68
C ARG A 101 1.86 -11.81 8.43
N LYS A 102 0.78 -11.82 9.18
CA LYS A 102 -0.26 -12.85 9.07
C LYS A 102 -1.10 -12.70 7.81
N ASP A 103 -1.59 -11.49 7.54
CA ASP A 103 -2.59 -11.23 6.51
C ASP A 103 -2.05 -10.46 5.31
N GLY A 104 -0.84 -9.92 5.40
CA GLY A 104 -0.29 -9.03 4.39
C GLY A 104 -0.02 -9.72 3.06
N VAL A 105 -0.41 -9.04 1.98
CA VAL A 105 -0.14 -9.47 0.60
C VAL A 105 0.73 -8.39 -0.03
N GLU A 106 1.92 -8.77 -0.46
CA GLU A 106 2.81 -7.82 -1.12
C GLU A 106 2.27 -7.48 -2.51
N ILE A 107 2.11 -6.18 -2.77
CA ILE A 107 1.54 -5.71 -4.03
C ILE A 107 2.55 -4.93 -4.88
N TRP A 108 3.66 -4.50 -4.30
CA TRP A 108 4.69 -3.72 -5.00
C TRP A 108 5.43 -4.55 -6.04
N THR A 109 5.93 -5.72 -5.64
CA THR A 109 6.66 -6.63 -6.53
C THR A 109 5.77 -7.17 -7.63
N LYS A 110 4.53 -7.51 -7.29
CA LYS A 110 3.56 -8.09 -8.23
C LYS A 110 3.25 -7.14 -9.39
N ILE A 111 3.04 -5.86 -9.11
CA ILE A 111 2.81 -4.84 -10.14
C ILE A 111 4.08 -4.63 -10.97
N ARG A 112 5.25 -4.64 -10.33
CA ARG A 112 6.54 -4.53 -11.02
C ARG A 112 6.72 -5.63 -12.07
N GLU A 113 6.41 -6.87 -11.70
CA GLU A 113 6.49 -8.02 -12.62
C GLU A 113 5.56 -7.85 -13.81
N SER A 114 4.32 -7.40 -13.57
CA SER A 114 3.36 -7.15 -14.63
C SER A 114 3.86 -6.08 -15.61
N LEU A 115 4.48 -5.01 -15.10
CA LEU A 115 5.05 -3.95 -15.93
C LEU A 115 6.21 -4.47 -16.78
N LEU A 116 7.06 -5.30 -16.21
CA LEU A 116 8.17 -5.91 -16.95
C LEU A 116 7.69 -6.82 -18.07
N LYS A 117 6.61 -7.55 -17.83
CA LYS A 117 6.02 -8.45 -18.85
C LYS A 117 5.37 -7.68 -19.99
N SER A 118 4.93 -6.46 -19.78
CA SER A 118 4.28 -5.65 -20.80
C SER A 118 5.28 -4.88 -21.69
N VAL A 119 6.54 -4.93 -21.37
CA VAL A 119 7.63 -4.34 -22.14
C VAL A 119 8.25 -5.41 -23.05
#